data_51af41c7cf66702ce8b56abf9b21bef8
#
_entry.id   51af41c7cf66702ce8b56abf9b21bef8
#
_cell.length_a   1.000
_cell.length_b   1.000
_cell.length_c   1.000
_cell.angle_alpha   90.00
_cell.angle_beta   90.00
_cell.angle_gamma   90.00
#
_symmetry.space_group_name_H-M   'P 1'
#
loop_
_entity.id
_entity.type
_entity.pdbx_description
1 polymer ?
#
loop_
_entity_poly.entity_id
_entity_poly.type
_entity_poly.pdbx_seq_one_letter_code
_entity_poly.pdbx_strand_id
1 'polypeptide(L)'
;MLKVSDYFALEGLDGCGKTTLQKAIEQGLRELDVRYAIVEEPGQDGDRGHLRRIMTDPSTTLAKDDKNMIRTLLMAADRVMNAELIRDALETGTTILSSRSFMSSVVYQGIIGGQLDLVSEIHQKANIPFPSIIFVIRVSGETSIRRTAGRGELDDIEKQVLLRADEFASAYDYAEAFVRHISGGKTRVIYLDGEAPPEDIYAHAMAHIKEQLGCN
;
A
#
# COMPACT_ATOMS: atom_id res chain seq x y z
N MET A 1 -20.24 -20.54 11.26
CA MET A 1 -19.86 -20.16 9.90
C MET A 1 -18.35 -19.95 9.88
N LEU A 2 -17.62 -20.46 8.88
CA LEU A 2 -16.22 -20.12 8.70
C LEU A 2 -16.19 -18.61 8.38
N LYS A 3 -15.42 -17.83 9.14
CA LYS A 3 -15.18 -16.42 8.84
C LYS A 3 -14.49 -16.33 7.47
N VAL A 4 -14.96 -15.46 6.61
CA VAL A 4 -14.37 -15.26 5.28
C VAL A 4 -13.04 -14.55 5.48
N SER A 5 -11.96 -15.11 4.97
CA SER A 5 -10.67 -14.41 4.88
C SER A 5 -10.69 -13.45 3.71
N ASP A 6 -9.98 -12.33 3.84
CA ASP A 6 -9.88 -11.35 2.76
C ASP A 6 -8.55 -10.60 2.79
N TYR A 7 -8.30 -9.79 1.76
CA TYR A 7 -7.08 -9.01 1.62
C TYR A 7 -7.39 -7.52 1.63
N PHE A 8 -6.89 -6.82 2.66
CA PHE A 8 -7.01 -5.37 2.85
C PHE A 8 -5.66 -4.70 2.74
N ALA A 9 -5.61 -3.49 2.18
CA ALA A 9 -4.39 -2.71 2.08
C ALA A 9 -4.58 -1.28 2.60
N LEU A 10 -3.54 -0.73 3.22
CA LEU A 10 -3.48 0.65 3.69
C LEU A 10 -2.56 1.46 2.78
N GLU A 11 -3.05 2.57 2.25
CA GLU A 11 -2.35 3.44 1.33
C GLU A 11 -2.39 4.90 1.76
N GLY A 12 -1.55 5.71 1.16
CA GLY A 12 -1.45 7.15 1.40
C GLY A 12 0.00 7.61 1.59
N LEU A 13 0.17 8.91 1.74
CA LEU A 13 1.47 9.55 1.92
C LEU A 13 2.19 9.07 3.18
N ASP A 14 3.48 9.31 3.26
CA ASP A 14 4.21 9.11 4.51
C ASP A 14 3.72 10.12 5.55
N GLY A 15 3.62 9.69 6.80
CA GLY A 15 3.00 10.50 7.86
C GLY A 15 1.47 10.55 7.87
N CYS A 16 0.76 9.94 6.91
CA CYS A 16 -0.70 9.96 6.90
C CYS A 16 -1.35 9.13 8.03
N GLY A 17 -0.61 8.25 8.71
CA GLY A 17 -1.13 7.46 9.83
C GLY A 17 -1.32 5.96 9.56
N LYS A 18 -0.80 5.42 8.46
CA LYS A 18 -0.90 3.98 8.11
C LYS A 18 -0.55 3.05 9.26
N THR A 19 0.60 3.24 9.90
CA THR A 19 1.07 2.39 10.99
C THR A 19 0.16 2.46 12.23
N THR A 20 -0.39 3.63 12.52
CA THR A 20 -1.33 3.82 13.63
C THR A 20 -2.63 3.08 13.35
N LEU A 21 -3.20 3.27 12.15
CA LEU A 21 -4.42 2.58 11.74
C LEU A 21 -4.21 1.07 11.63
N GLN A 22 -3.07 0.61 11.11
CA GLN A 22 -2.74 -0.81 11.06
C GLN A 22 -2.82 -1.46 12.44
N LYS A 23 -2.14 -0.89 13.44
CA LYS A 23 -2.15 -1.41 14.81
C LYS A 23 -3.55 -1.45 15.43
N ALA A 24 -4.38 -0.43 15.14
CA ALA A 24 -5.75 -0.40 15.60
C ALA A 24 -6.60 -1.49 14.92
N ILE A 25 -6.46 -1.69 13.60
CA ILE A 25 -7.15 -2.76 12.87
C ILE A 25 -6.70 -4.14 13.37
N GLU A 26 -5.40 -4.34 13.61
CA GLU A 26 -4.89 -5.60 14.18
C GLU A 26 -5.55 -5.91 15.53
N GLN A 27 -5.73 -4.91 16.39
CA GLN A 27 -6.44 -5.09 17.64
C GLN A 27 -7.90 -5.46 17.41
N GLY A 28 -8.60 -4.78 16.50
CA GLY A 28 -9.98 -5.08 16.15
C GLY A 28 -10.16 -6.49 15.56
N LEU A 29 -9.23 -6.95 14.70
CA LEU A 29 -9.26 -8.31 14.15
C LEU A 29 -9.05 -9.37 15.25
N ARG A 30 -8.19 -9.12 16.24
CA ARG A 30 -8.04 -9.99 17.42
C ARG A 30 -9.31 -10.07 18.25
N GLU A 31 -9.97 -8.94 18.51
CA GLU A 31 -11.24 -8.88 19.25
C GLU A 31 -12.37 -9.63 18.54
N LEU A 32 -12.35 -9.66 17.20
CA LEU A 32 -13.28 -10.42 16.38
C LEU A 32 -12.88 -11.90 16.24
N ASP A 33 -11.77 -12.33 16.84
CA ASP A 33 -11.20 -13.68 16.67
C ASP A 33 -10.98 -14.03 15.18
N VAL A 34 -10.52 -13.05 14.38
CA VAL A 34 -10.14 -13.22 12.97
C VAL A 34 -8.66 -13.50 12.90
N ARG A 35 -8.28 -14.58 12.22
CA ARG A 35 -6.88 -14.90 11.94
C ARG A 35 -6.35 -13.95 10.89
N TYR A 36 -5.21 -13.31 11.12
CA TYR A 36 -4.64 -12.36 10.17
C TYR A 36 -3.11 -12.48 10.08
N ALA A 37 -2.57 -12.00 8.97
CA ALA A 37 -1.14 -11.81 8.75
C ALA A 37 -0.86 -10.41 8.19
N ILE A 38 0.29 -9.85 8.54
CA ILE A 38 0.74 -8.55 8.05
C ILE A 38 1.69 -8.76 6.89
N VAL A 39 1.50 -7.98 5.82
CA VAL A 39 2.41 -7.89 4.68
C VAL A 39 2.88 -6.45 4.53
N GLU A 40 4.20 -6.25 4.51
CA GLU A 40 4.80 -4.95 4.21
C GLU A 40 5.32 -4.91 2.78
N GLU A 41 5.07 -3.79 2.08
CA GLU A 41 5.56 -3.55 0.72
C GLU A 41 6.28 -2.19 0.61
N PRO A 42 7.54 -2.18 0.16
CA PRO A 42 8.40 -3.36 -0.06
C PRO A 42 8.80 -4.04 1.24
N GLY A 43 9.08 -5.34 1.16
CA GLY A 43 9.53 -6.14 2.31
C GLY A 43 10.84 -5.64 2.90
N GLN A 44 11.04 -5.87 4.20
CA GLN A 44 12.20 -5.34 4.93
C GLN A 44 13.31 -6.36 5.16
N ASP A 45 12.98 -7.65 5.15
CA ASP A 45 13.87 -8.73 5.51
C ASP A 45 14.21 -9.66 4.32
N GLY A 46 15.29 -10.42 4.46
CA GLY A 46 15.72 -11.41 3.48
C GLY A 46 15.98 -10.84 2.09
N ASP A 47 15.60 -11.60 1.07
CA ASP A 47 15.77 -11.21 -0.34
C ASP A 47 14.95 -9.97 -0.70
N ARG A 48 13.76 -9.81 -0.12
CA ARG A 48 12.92 -8.63 -0.31
C ARG A 48 13.57 -7.38 0.31
N GLY A 49 14.22 -7.51 1.45
CA GLY A 49 15.03 -6.43 2.03
C GLY A 49 16.22 -6.04 1.15
N HIS A 50 16.79 -6.97 0.37
CA HIS A 50 17.80 -6.65 -0.64
C HIS A 50 17.22 -5.82 -1.79
N LEU A 51 16.04 -6.19 -2.31
CA LEU A 51 15.35 -5.40 -3.33
C LEU A 51 15.08 -3.97 -2.85
N ARG A 52 14.59 -3.84 -1.61
CA ARG A 52 14.36 -2.52 -0.99
C ARG A 52 15.63 -1.69 -0.94
N ARG A 53 16.76 -2.25 -0.49
CA ARG A 53 18.04 -1.51 -0.43
C ARG A 53 18.47 -0.99 -1.80
N ILE A 54 18.34 -1.79 -2.86
CA ILE A 54 18.67 -1.34 -4.23
C ILE A 54 17.79 -0.16 -4.66
N MET A 55 16.51 -0.18 -4.30
CA MET A 55 15.57 0.90 -4.66
C MET A 55 15.85 2.22 -3.94
N THR A 56 16.32 2.15 -2.69
CA THR A 56 16.48 3.31 -1.81
C THR A 56 17.92 3.83 -1.74
N ASP A 57 18.90 3.10 -2.30
CA ASP A 57 20.30 3.48 -2.26
C ASP A 57 20.58 4.80 -2.98
N PRO A 58 20.98 5.86 -2.26
CA PRO A 58 21.29 7.16 -2.85
C PRO A 58 22.56 7.15 -3.70
N SER A 59 23.45 6.16 -3.51
CA SER A 59 24.72 6.03 -4.27
C SER A 59 24.51 5.55 -5.70
N THR A 60 23.29 5.13 -6.06
CA THR A 60 22.97 4.67 -7.42
C THR A 60 23.12 5.82 -8.42
N THR A 61 24.10 5.71 -9.32
CA THR A 61 24.46 6.73 -10.32
C THR A 61 23.67 6.65 -11.63
N LEU A 62 22.62 5.85 -11.68
CA LEU A 62 21.78 5.67 -12.86
C LEU A 62 21.03 6.96 -13.24
N ALA A 63 20.77 7.15 -14.54
CA ALA A 63 19.90 8.20 -15.02
C ALA A 63 18.49 8.08 -14.40
N LYS A 64 17.76 9.20 -14.33
CA LYS A 64 16.45 9.25 -13.67
C LYS A 64 15.46 8.24 -14.24
N ASP A 65 15.41 8.09 -15.56
CA ASP A 65 14.49 7.17 -16.22
C ASP A 65 14.86 5.71 -15.96
N ASP A 66 16.16 5.40 -15.93
CA ASP A 66 16.63 4.05 -15.56
C ASP A 66 16.30 3.72 -14.10
N LYS A 67 16.43 4.69 -13.18
CA LYS A 67 16.02 4.53 -11.78
C LYS A 67 14.52 4.20 -11.66
N ASN A 68 13.67 4.90 -12.39
CA ASN A 68 12.23 4.66 -12.38
C ASN A 68 11.90 3.26 -12.93
N MET A 69 12.52 2.87 -14.03
CA MET A 69 12.37 1.52 -14.60
C MET A 69 12.79 0.44 -13.62
N ILE A 70 13.97 0.58 -13.03
CA ILE A 70 14.49 -0.38 -12.06
C ILE A 70 13.56 -0.47 -10.85
N ARG A 71 13.11 0.65 -10.28
CA ARG A 71 12.16 0.69 -9.17
C ARG A 71 10.83 -0.01 -9.52
N THR A 72 10.32 0.19 -10.73
CA THR A 72 9.11 -0.49 -11.22
C THR A 72 9.28 -2.00 -11.22
N LEU A 73 10.38 -2.49 -11.78
CA LEU A 73 10.67 -3.92 -11.86
C LEU A 73 10.93 -4.55 -10.49
N LEU A 74 11.66 -3.86 -9.61
CA LEU A 74 11.95 -4.34 -8.26
C LEU A 74 10.69 -4.39 -7.38
N MET A 75 9.80 -3.40 -7.48
CA MET A 75 8.50 -3.42 -6.80
C MET A 75 7.60 -4.55 -7.30
N ALA A 76 7.62 -4.83 -8.59
CA ALA A 76 6.90 -5.96 -9.16
C ALA A 76 7.49 -7.30 -8.65
N ALA A 77 8.81 -7.44 -8.62
CA ALA A 77 9.49 -8.62 -8.09
C ALA A 77 9.13 -8.86 -6.62
N ASP A 78 9.18 -7.83 -5.78
CA ASP A 78 8.77 -7.89 -4.37
C ASP A 78 7.35 -8.45 -4.20
N ARG A 79 6.39 -7.99 -5.02
CA ARG A 79 5.01 -8.48 -4.98
C ARG A 79 4.84 -9.90 -5.49
N VAL A 80 5.57 -10.28 -6.53
CA VAL A 80 5.57 -11.67 -7.02
C VAL A 80 6.08 -12.62 -5.95
N MET A 81 7.12 -12.25 -5.20
CA MET A 81 7.65 -13.04 -4.09
C MET A 81 6.63 -13.21 -2.94
N ASN A 82 5.74 -12.23 -2.75
CA ASN A 82 4.65 -12.32 -1.76
C ASN A 82 3.41 -13.06 -2.27
N ALA A 83 3.24 -13.17 -3.57
CA ALA A 83 1.97 -13.58 -4.15
C ALA A 83 1.51 -14.98 -3.72
N GLU A 84 2.43 -15.93 -3.62
CA GLU A 84 2.15 -17.29 -3.17
C GLU A 84 1.74 -17.28 -1.69
N LEU A 85 2.52 -16.59 -0.84
CA LEU A 85 2.27 -16.47 0.59
C LEU A 85 0.88 -15.85 0.89
N ILE A 86 0.49 -14.83 0.13
CA ILE A 86 -0.82 -14.19 0.25
C ILE A 86 -1.93 -15.17 -0.15
N ARG A 87 -1.78 -15.91 -1.27
CA ARG A 87 -2.77 -16.89 -1.71
C ARG A 87 -2.96 -18.00 -0.69
N ASP A 88 -1.88 -18.61 -0.21
CA ASP A 88 -1.91 -19.68 0.78
C ASP A 88 -2.56 -19.21 2.09
N ALA A 89 -2.25 -18.00 2.54
CA ALA A 89 -2.87 -17.42 3.72
C ALA A 89 -4.39 -17.29 3.54
N LEU A 90 -4.85 -16.74 2.41
CA LEU A 90 -6.26 -16.57 2.11
C LEU A 90 -6.99 -17.93 2.01
N GLU A 91 -6.40 -18.93 1.34
CA GLU A 91 -6.95 -20.27 1.21
C GLU A 91 -7.08 -20.98 2.56
N THR A 92 -6.17 -20.71 3.49
CA THR A 92 -6.21 -21.27 4.85
C THR A 92 -7.06 -20.46 5.83
N GLY A 93 -7.82 -19.47 5.35
CA GLY A 93 -8.72 -18.67 6.16
C GLY A 93 -8.01 -17.57 7.00
N THR A 94 -6.83 -17.10 6.54
CA THR A 94 -6.07 -16.02 7.17
C THR A 94 -6.28 -14.74 6.39
N THR A 95 -6.80 -13.71 7.04
CA THR A 95 -6.96 -12.36 6.46
C THR A 95 -5.61 -11.68 6.31
N ILE A 96 -5.38 -11.02 5.18
CA ILE A 96 -4.18 -10.22 4.94
C ILE A 96 -4.47 -8.75 5.19
N LEU A 97 -3.60 -8.10 5.95
CA LEU A 97 -3.54 -6.64 6.07
C LEU A 97 -2.17 -6.16 5.61
N SER A 98 -2.12 -5.43 4.51
CA SER A 98 -0.85 -4.92 3.99
C SER A 98 -0.67 -3.43 4.25
N SER A 99 0.57 -3.06 4.55
CA SER A 99 1.03 -1.67 4.44
C SER A 99 1.56 -1.47 3.04
N ARG A 100 0.82 -0.70 2.24
CA ARG A 100 0.94 -0.50 0.80
C ARG A 100 0.45 -1.69 -0.04
N SER A 101 0.29 -1.44 -1.34
CA SER A 101 -0.19 -2.39 -2.34
C SER A 101 0.29 -1.99 -3.74
N PHE A 102 -0.25 -2.65 -4.76
CA PHE A 102 0.00 -2.26 -6.15
C PHE A 102 -0.45 -0.82 -6.47
N MET A 103 -1.38 -0.23 -5.70
CA MET A 103 -1.77 1.17 -5.85
C MET A 103 -0.58 2.11 -5.63
N SER A 104 0.33 1.78 -4.71
CA SER A 104 1.60 2.53 -4.59
C SER A 104 2.39 2.54 -5.90
N SER A 105 2.47 1.43 -6.66
CA SER A 105 3.13 1.46 -7.98
C SER A 105 2.34 2.26 -9.02
N VAL A 106 1.01 2.24 -8.98
CA VAL A 106 0.21 3.13 -9.84
C VAL A 106 0.55 4.59 -9.58
N VAL A 107 0.66 4.98 -8.30
CA VAL A 107 1.00 6.37 -7.92
C VAL A 107 2.46 6.70 -8.24
N TYR A 108 3.40 5.96 -7.68
CA TYR A 108 4.83 6.32 -7.69
C TYR A 108 5.50 6.07 -9.03
N GLN A 109 5.31 4.90 -9.61
CA GLN A 109 5.95 4.53 -10.87
C GLN A 109 5.06 4.88 -12.07
N GLY A 110 3.75 4.67 -11.95
CA GLY A 110 2.80 4.91 -13.02
C GLY A 110 2.57 6.39 -13.29
N ILE A 111 1.86 7.07 -12.39
CA ILE A 111 1.43 8.48 -12.58
C ILE A 111 2.63 9.41 -12.49
N ILE A 112 3.35 9.37 -11.38
CA ILE A 112 4.49 10.28 -11.11
C ILE A 112 5.71 9.92 -11.97
N GLY A 113 5.97 8.64 -12.15
CA GLY A 113 7.12 8.12 -12.91
C GLY A 113 6.88 7.97 -14.40
N GLY A 114 5.65 8.17 -14.90
CA GLY A 114 5.31 8.10 -16.33
C GLY A 114 5.32 6.69 -16.92
N GLN A 115 5.20 5.63 -16.09
CA GLN A 115 5.29 4.23 -16.52
C GLN A 115 3.99 3.44 -16.29
N LEU A 116 2.86 4.09 -16.42
CA LEU A 116 1.56 3.53 -16.06
C LEU A 116 1.21 2.27 -16.87
N ASP A 117 1.53 2.27 -18.17
CA ASP A 117 1.28 1.12 -19.06
C ASP A 117 2.09 -0.10 -18.60
N LEU A 118 3.38 0.10 -18.27
CA LEU A 118 4.25 -0.96 -17.77
C LEU A 118 3.76 -1.51 -16.42
N VAL A 119 3.37 -0.62 -15.49
CA VAL A 119 2.80 -1.01 -14.19
C VAL A 119 1.54 -1.86 -14.39
N SER A 120 0.64 -1.41 -15.28
CA SER A 120 -0.59 -2.12 -15.60
C SER A 120 -0.31 -3.52 -16.17
N GLU A 121 0.55 -3.58 -17.20
CA GLU A 121 0.88 -4.83 -17.89
C GLU A 121 1.52 -5.86 -16.96
N ILE A 122 2.49 -5.46 -16.14
CA ILE A 122 3.15 -6.35 -15.19
C ILE A 122 2.14 -6.92 -14.19
N HIS A 123 1.32 -6.07 -13.56
CA HIS A 123 0.40 -6.53 -12.52
C HIS A 123 -0.71 -7.42 -13.06
N GLN A 124 -1.17 -7.21 -14.28
CA GLN A 124 -2.15 -8.08 -14.93
C GLN A 124 -1.56 -9.45 -15.31
N LYS A 125 -0.29 -9.48 -15.77
CA LYS A 125 0.36 -10.71 -16.26
C LYS A 125 1.00 -11.55 -15.14
N ALA A 126 1.47 -10.92 -14.08
CA ALA A 126 2.21 -11.61 -13.02
C ALA A 126 1.34 -12.37 -12.00
N ASN A 127 0.01 -12.43 -12.20
CA ASN A 127 -0.93 -13.11 -11.30
C ASN A 127 -0.74 -12.73 -9.81
N ILE A 128 -0.51 -11.44 -9.57
CA ILE A 128 -0.36 -10.89 -8.22
C ILE A 128 -1.76 -10.76 -7.59
N PRO A 129 -1.99 -11.23 -6.36
CA PRO A 129 -3.26 -11.04 -5.67
C PRO A 129 -3.56 -9.55 -5.49
N PHE A 130 -4.81 -9.17 -5.74
CA PHE A 130 -5.28 -7.81 -5.51
C PHE A 130 -6.05 -7.72 -4.20
N PRO A 131 -5.85 -6.65 -3.40
CA PRO A 131 -6.71 -6.37 -2.25
C PRO A 131 -8.17 -6.24 -2.67
N SER A 132 -9.09 -6.76 -1.89
CA SER A 132 -10.53 -6.49 -2.09
C SER A 132 -10.89 -5.04 -1.72
N ILE A 133 -10.23 -4.51 -0.68
CA ILE A 133 -10.38 -3.12 -0.27
C ILE A 133 -8.99 -2.49 -0.07
N ILE A 134 -8.81 -1.31 -0.65
CA ILE A 134 -7.70 -0.41 -0.37
C ILE A 134 -8.24 0.80 0.40
N PHE A 135 -7.75 1.02 1.60
CA PHE A 135 -8.02 2.21 2.39
C PHE A 135 -6.95 3.27 2.10
N VAL A 136 -7.34 4.37 1.47
CA VAL A 136 -6.46 5.51 1.19
C VAL A 136 -6.65 6.56 2.28
N ILE A 137 -5.65 6.75 3.13
CA ILE A 137 -5.67 7.76 4.18
C ILE A 137 -5.20 9.08 3.56
N ARG A 138 -6.15 10.01 3.36
CA ARG A 138 -5.89 11.33 2.78
C ARG A 138 -5.40 12.30 3.84
N VAL A 139 -4.30 12.94 3.57
CA VAL A 139 -3.81 14.11 4.31
C VAL A 139 -3.29 15.14 3.32
N SER A 140 -3.24 16.41 3.72
CA SER A 140 -2.56 17.43 2.95
C SER A 140 -1.06 17.18 2.88
N GLY A 141 -0.38 17.70 1.85
CA GLY A 141 1.08 17.66 1.75
C GLY A 141 1.73 18.30 2.97
N GLU A 142 1.19 19.42 3.47
CA GLU A 142 1.65 20.09 4.69
C GLU A 142 1.59 19.16 5.91
N THR A 143 0.49 18.47 6.11
CA THR A 143 0.34 17.52 7.22
C THR A 143 1.30 16.34 7.09
N SER A 144 1.49 15.80 5.88
CA SER A 144 2.48 14.76 5.60
C SER A 144 3.89 15.21 6.01
N ILE A 145 4.32 16.39 5.55
CA ILE A 145 5.62 16.98 5.88
C ILE A 145 5.76 17.20 7.39
N ARG A 146 4.77 17.81 8.02
CA ARG A 146 4.78 18.08 9.48
C ARG A 146 4.90 16.80 10.31
N ARG A 147 4.16 15.73 9.95
CA ARG A 147 4.16 14.47 10.69
C ARG A 147 5.38 13.60 10.43
N THR A 148 6.09 13.83 9.33
CA THR A 148 7.37 13.17 9.02
C THR A 148 8.58 13.96 9.51
N ALA A 149 8.43 15.25 9.78
CA ALA A 149 9.47 16.07 10.39
C ALA A 149 9.87 15.47 11.76
N GLY A 150 11.14 15.14 11.95
CA GLY A 150 11.65 14.53 13.18
C GLY A 150 11.72 12.98 13.17
N ARG A 151 11.27 12.32 12.11
CA ARG A 151 11.71 10.95 11.82
C ARG A 151 13.16 11.01 11.37
N GLY A 152 14.00 10.04 11.76
CA GLY A 152 15.43 9.99 11.44
C GLY A 152 15.82 10.29 9.99
N GLU A 153 16.94 9.77 9.49
CA GLU A 153 17.32 9.99 8.09
C GLU A 153 16.29 9.45 7.12
N LEU A 154 15.82 10.31 6.22
CA LEU A 154 14.88 9.95 5.15
C LEU A 154 15.66 9.32 3.99
N ASP A 155 15.09 8.28 3.39
CA ASP A 155 15.63 7.72 2.15
C ASP A 155 15.37 8.63 0.92
N ASP A 156 15.96 8.28 -0.22
CA ASP A 156 15.88 9.08 -1.44
C ASP A 156 14.45 9.20 -1.99
N ILE A 157 13.61 8.17 -1.78
CA ILE A 157 12.20 8.19 -2.19
C ILE A 157 11.40 9.11 -1.27
N GLU A 158 11.58 8.97 0.05
CA GLU A 158 10.90 9.81 1.04
C GLU A 158 11.21 11.30 0.83
N LYS A 159 12.49 11.65 0.57
CA LYS A 159 12.88 13.03 0.23
C LYS A 159 12.14 13.55 -1.01
N GLN A 160 12.06 12.77 -2.07
CA GLN A 160 11.34 13.16 -3.29
C GLN A 160 9.84 13.33 -3.05
N VAL A 161 9.22 12.46 -2.25
CA VAL A 161 7.80 12.57 -1.88
C VAL A 161 7.54 13.85 -1.11
N LEU A 162 8.37 14.18 -0.13
CA LEU A 162 8.20 15.42 0.65
C LEU A 162 8.34 16.69 -0.19
N LEU A 163 9.28 16.71 -1.14
CA LEU A 163 9.46 17.86 -2.06
C LEU A 163 8.27 18.06 -3.02
N ARG A 164 7.45 17.04 -3.23
CA ARG A 164 6.32 17.00 -4.18
C ARG A 164 5.05 16.49 -3.52
N ALA A 165 4.87 16.71 -2.22
CA ALA A 165 3.83 16.07 -1.41
C ALA A 165 2.42 16.31 -1.97
N ASP A 166 2.10 17.52 -2.45
CA ASP A 166 0.79 17.83 -3.03
C ASP A 166 0.55 17.09 -4.36
N GLU A 167 1.60 16.89 -5.15
CA GLU A 167 1.52 16.16 -6.40
C GLU A 167 1.25 14.65 -6.13
N PHE A 168 1.93 14.06 -5.14
CA PHE A 168 1.68 12.69 -4.73
C PHE A 168 0.29 12.53 -4.09
N ALA A 169 -0.18 13.49 -3.29
CA ALA A 169 -1.53 13.48 -2.75
C ALA A 169 -2.57 13.47 -3.88
N SER A 170 -2.42 14.35 -4.86
CA SER A 170 -3.28 14.40 -6.04
C SER A 170 -3.22 13.11 -6.86
N ALA A 171 -2.04 12.49 -6.99
CA ALA A 171 -1.88 11.24 -7.73
C ALA A 171 -2.69 10.09 -7.10
N TYR A 172 -2.82 10.05 -5.77
CA TYR A 172 -3.71 9.08 -5.10
C TYR A 172 -5.18 9.27 -5.48
N ASP A 173 -5.64 10.50 -5.70
CA ASP A 173 -7.02 10.78 -6.13
C ASP A 173 -7.31 10.28 -7.55
N TYR A 174 -6.32 10.34 -8.42
CA TYR A 174 -6.43 9.82 -9.80
C TYR A 174 -6.21 8.31 -9.92
N ALA A 175 -5.53 7.70 -8.95
CA ALA A 175 -5.12 6.30 -9.03
C ALA A 175 -6.30 5.32 -9.01
N GLU A 176 -7.46 5.67 -8.44
CA GLU A 176 -8.61 4.75 -8.31
C GLU A 176 -9.07 4.17 -9.65
N ALA A 177 -9.16 4.99 -10.69
CA ALA A 177 -9.60 4.54 -12.02
C ALA A 177 -8.65 3.45 -12.58
N PHE A 178 -7.34 3.64 -12.39
CA PHE A 178 -6.31 2.70 -12.81
C PHE A 178 -6.30 1.44 -11.95
N VAL A 179 -6.47 1.59 -10.62
CA VAL A 179 -6.62 0.46 -9.70
C VAL A 179 -7.78 -0.43 -10.13
N ARG A 180 -8.94 0.17 -10.42
CA ARG A 180 -10.12 -0.54 -10.91
C ARG A 180 -9.86 -1.26 -12.24
N HIS A 181 -9.19 -0.59 -13.17
CA HIS A 181 -8.83 -1.17 -14.46
C HIS A 181 -7.88 -2.37 -14.29
N ILE A 182 -6.77 -2.18 -13.56
CA ILE A 182 -5.73 -3.20 -13.38
C ILE A 182 -6.27 -4.43 -12.64
N SER A 183 -7.10 -4.23 -11.61
CA SER A 183 -7.70 -5.32 -10.83
C SER A 183 -8.90 -5.99 -11.52
N GLY A 184 -9.32 -5.51 -12.68
CA GLY A 184 -10.56 -5.98 -13.34
C GLY A 184 -11.80 -5.75 -12.50
N GLY A 185 -11.84 -4.65 -11.74
CA GLY A 185 -12.96 -4.27 -10.86
C GLY A 185 -13.04 -5.02 -9.53
N LYS A 186 -12.04 -5.84 -9.20
CA LYS A 186 -12.02 -6.65 -7.97
C LYS A 186 -11.69 -5.84 -6.71
N THR A 187 -11.05 -4.68 -6.86
CA THR A 187 -10.61 -3.82 -5.76
C THR A 187 -11.54 -2.63 -5.58
N ARG A 188 -12.06 -2.43 -4.38
CA ARG A 188 -12.72 -1.19 -3.94
C ARG A 188 -11.70 -0.26 -3.32
N VAL A 189 -11.78 1.03 -3.60
CA VAL A 189 -10.99 2.06 -2.93
C VAL A 189 -11.89 2.83 -1.97
N ILE A 190 -11.49 2.91 -0.71
CA ILE A 190 -12.19 3.65 0.35
C ILE A 190 -11.26 4.76 0.83
N TYR A 191 -11.75 5.99 0.76
CA TYR A 191 -10.99 7.14 1.24
C TYR A 191 -11.31 7.43 2.70
N LEU A 192 -10.26 7.56 3.51
CA LEU A 192 -10.35 7.91 4.92
C LEU A 192 -9.79 9.32 5.12
N ASP A 193 -10.46 10.15 5.91
CA ASP A 193 -9.98 11.48 6.27
C ASP A 193 -8.86 11.37 7.32
N GLY A 194 -7.60 11.47 6.87
CA GLY A 194 -6.44 11.38 7.74
C GLY A 194 -6.21 12.60 8.64
N GLU A 195 -7.04 13.66 8.50
CA GLU A 195 -7.05 14.82 9.39
C GLU A 195 -8.04 14.63 10.56
N ALA A 196 -8.96 13.65 10.46
CA ALA A 196 -9.91 13.31 11.49
C ALA A 196 -9.23 12.65 12.71
N PRO A 197 -9.92 12.57 13.87
CA PRO A 197 -9.45 11.81 15.02
C PRO A 197 -9.14 10.35 14.67
N PRO A 198 -8.07 9.76 15.21
CA PRO A 198 -7.69 8.36 14.90
C PRO A 198 -8.81 7.34 15.16
N GLU A 199 -9.64 7.56 16.16
CA GLU A 199 -10.80 6.72 16.50
C GLU A 199 -11.86 6.73 15.41
N ASP A 200 -12.12 7.86 14.76
CA ASP A 200 -13.09 7.99 13.67
C ASP A 200 -12.57 7.30 12.41
N ILE A 201 -11.27 7.47 12.10
CA ILE A 201 -10.61 6.78 10.98
C ILE A 201 -10.69 5.26 11.18
N TYR A 202 -10.39 4.79 12.38
CA TYR A 202 -10.49 3.38 12.73
C TYR A 202 -11.93 2.85 12.62
N ALA A 203 -12.90 3.55 13.19
CA ALA A 203 -14.30 3.15 13.15
C ALA A 203 -14.80 3.02 11.70
N HIS A 204 -14.45 3.96 10.83
CA HIS A 204 -14.79 3.94 9.41
C HIS A 204 -14.15 2.72 8.70
N ALA A 205 -12.86 2.49 8.88
CA ALA A 205 -12.18 1.34 8.28
C ALA A 205 -12.75 0.00 8.76
N MET A 206 -12.98 -0.14 10.08
CA MET A 206 -13.50 -1.37 10.68
C MET A 206 -14.94 -1.68 10.26
N ALA A 207 -15.77 -0.67 10.01
CA ALA A 207 -17.13 -0.89 9.49
C ALA A 207 -17.08 -1.65 8.15
N HIS A 208 -16.22 -1.24 7.23
CA HIS A 208 -16.02 -1.90 5.93
C HIS A 208 -15.37 -3.28 6.06
N ILE A 209 -14.40 -3.44 6.97
CA ILE A 209 -13.74 -4.74 7.24
C ILE A 209 -14.76 -5.73 7.79
N LYS A 210 -15.58 -5.33 8.77
CA LYS A 210 -16.63 -6.18 9.35
C LYS A 210 -17.66 -6.59 8.30
N GLU A 211 -18.14 -5.64 7.51
CA GLU A 211 -19.06 -5.90 6.38
C GLU A 211 -18.48 -6.97 5.45
N GLN A 212 -17.22 -6.77 5.02
CA GLN A 212 -16.55 -7.65 4.06
C GLN A 212 -16.29 -9.05 4.62
N LEU A 213 -15.95 -9.17 5.91
CA LEU A 213 -15.72 -10.44 6.59
C LEU A 213 -17.01 -11.12 7.09
N GLY A 214 -18.17 -10.47 6.94
CA GLY A 214 -19.44 -10.95 7.46
C GLY A 214 -19.47 -11.02 8.99
N CYS A 215 -18.74 -10.14 9.67
CA CYS A 215 -18.70 -10.00 11.13
C CYS A 215 -19.69 -8.91 11.56
N ASN A 216 -20.51 -9.20 12.56
CA ASN A 216 -21.42 -8.22 13.18
C ASN A 216 -20.74 -7.51 14.35
#